data_3b41d55b9404cd4caab7fabf3ac3f14f
#
_entry.id   3b41d55b9404cd4caab7fabf3ac3f14f
#
_cell.length_a   1.000
_cell.length_b   1.000
_cell.length_c   1.000
_cell.angle_alpha   90.00
_cell.angle_beta   90.00
_cell.angle_gamma   90.00
#
_symmetry.space_group_name_H-M   'P 1'
#
loop_
_entity.id
_entity.type
_entity.pdbx_description
1 polymer ?
#
loop_
_entity_poly.entity_id
_entity_poly.type
_entity_poly.pdbx_seq_one_letter_code
_entity_poly.pdbx_strand_id
1 'polypeptide(L)'
;MTAADHQHGTAHGHERFQGVSGLACGATMLVGRGSLSRLVASLAGVGPGDRVLDVGCGPGGAAREAARRGATVTGVDPAPVMLRLGRYLSASGSGRNIVFVEGVAEALPVADRAVTVAWAISSVHHWTDVPAGLRELHRVLAPGGRLVIAERLSRPGARGLAAHGLTEAQAAETAAAAQAAGFAGAGHETHRAGRRTLAVVRAHRAADGPG
;
A
#
# COMPACT_ATOMS: atom_id res chain seq x y z
N MET A 1 -2.40 -34.64 35.94
CA MET A 1 -3.01 -33.32 36.12
C MET A 1 -2.33 -32.43 35.10
N THR A 2 -2.75 -32.54 33.97
CA THR A 2 -3.56 -31.80 32.95
C THR A 2 -3.10 -30.36 32.83
N ALA A 3 -2.20 -30.11 31.87
CA ALA A 3 -1.92 -28.81 31.29
C ALA A 3 -3.02 -28.53 30.24
N ALA A 4 -3.80 -27.47 30.42
CA ALA A 4 -4.83 -27.02 29.52
C ALA A 4 -4.25 -26.14 28.44
N ASP A 5 -4.57 -26.54 27.27
CA ASP A 5 -4.54 -25.92 25.94
C ASP A 5 -5.03 -24.46 25.95
N HIS A 6 -4.26 -23.54 25.38
CA HIS A 6 -4.73 -22.23 24.93
C HIS A 6 -4.30 -22.02 23.46
N GLN A 7 -4.95 -22.76 22.57
CA GLN A 7 -5.10 -22.36 21.17
C GLN A 7 -6.34 -21.46 21.04
N HIS A 8 -6.14 -20.19 20.79
CA HIS A 8 -7.09 -19.28 20.14
C HIS A 8 -6.23 -18.27 19.38
N GLY A 9 -6.20 -18.26 18.08
CA GLY A 9 -7.28 -18.18 17.12
C GLY A 9 -7.06 -16.90 16.34
N THR A 10 -6.24 -16.91 15.24
CA THR A 10 -5.99 -15.80 14.32
C THR A 10 -6.55 -16.14 12.95
N ALA A 11 -7.88 -16.25 12.86
CA ALA A 11 -8.58 -16.53 11.59
C ALA A 11 -9.61 -15.46 11.19
N HIS A 12 -9.62 -14.29 11.79
CA HIS A 12 -10.74 -13.34 11.62
C HIS A 12 -10.49 -12.17 10.66
N GLY A 13 -9.35 -12.09 9.96
CA GLY A 13 -9.01 -10.96 9.07
C GLY A 13 -9.58 -11.06 7.65
N HIS A 14 -9.69 -12.24 7.09
CA HIS A 14 -9.98 -12.43 5.66
C HIS A 14 -11.46 -12.53 5.28
N GLU A 15 -12.36 -12.79 6.22
CA GLU A 15 -13.79 -12.96 5.92
C GLU A 15 -14.57 -11.65 5.67
N ARG A 16 -14.02 -10.50 6.05
CA ARG A 16 -14.73 -9.20 5.96
C ARG A 16 -14.91 -8.63 4.56
N PHE A 17 -14.21 -9.16 3.56
CA PHE A 17 -14.23 -8.64 2.19
C PHE A 17 -14.85 -9.58 1.17
N GLN A 18 -15.68 -10.55 1.59
CA GLN A 18 -16.38 -11.46 0.70
C GLN A 18 -17.83 -10.99 0.44
N GLY A 19 -18.30 -11.17 -0.79
CA GLY A 19 -19.69 -10.92 -1.18
C GLY A 19 -20.10 -9.45 -1.30
N VAL A 20 -21.40 -9.17 -1.08
CA VAL A 20 -22.04 -7.84 -1.25
C VAL A 20 -21.45 -6.79 -0.31
N SER A 21 -21.00 -7.17 0.89
CA SER A 21 -20.34 -6.27 1.84
C SER A 21 -18.99 -5.78 1.34
N GLY A 22 -18.25 -6.61 0.59
CA GLY A 22 -17.00 -6.22 -0.07
C GLY A 22 -17.21 -5.19 -1.16
N LEU A 23 -18.28 -5.33 -1.96
CA LEU A 23 -18.64 -4.36 -3.01
C LEU A 23 -19.06 -3.00 -2.43
N ALA A 24 -19.84 -2.98 -1.36
CA ALA A 24 -20.22 -1.74 -0.68
C ALA A 24 -18.99 -1.02 -0.07
N CYS A 25 -18.06 -1.78 0.53
CA CYS A 25 -16.80 -1.25 1.03
C CYS A 25 -15.94 -0.69 -0.12
N GLY A 26 -15.84 -1.41 -1.25
CA GLY A 26 -15.14 -0.94 -2.46
C GLY A 26 -15.71 0.37 -3.00
N ALA A 27 -17.02 0.53 -3.03
CA ALA A 27 -17.68 1.75 -3.48
C ALA A 27 -17.37 2.95 -2.56
N THR A 28 -17.36 2.75 -1.24
CA THR A 28 -16.97 3.81 -0.29
C THR A 28 -15.49 4.18 -0.40
N MET A 29 -14.64 3.24 -0.85
CA MET A 29 -13.23 3.48 -1.11
C MET A 29 -12.99 4.34 -2.35
N LEU A 30 -13.92 4.41 -3.30
CA LEU A 30 -13.80 5.22 -4.52
C LEU A 30 -14.13 6.70 -4.27
N VAL A 31 -15.01 7.00 -3.29
CA VAL A 31 -15.46 8.37 -3.01
C VAL A 31 -14.42 9.12 -2.14
N GLY A 32 -13.95 10.26 -2.63
CA GLY A 32 -13.10 11.17 -1.85
C GLY A 32 -11.62 10.78 -1.72
N ARG A 33 -11.13 9.74 -2.42
CA ARG A 33 -9.71 9.34 -2.41
C ARG A 33 -8.87 9.93 -3.55
N GLY A 34 -9.46 10.65 -4.47
CA GLY A 34 -8.73 11.24 -5.61
C GLY A 34 -7.65 12.24 -5.20
N SER A 35 -7.85 13.04 -4.16
CA SER A 35 -6.84 13.94 -3.61
C SER A 35 -5.67 13.19 -2.98
N LEU A 36 -5.94 12.07 -2.28
CA LEU A 36 -4.94 11.21 -1.68
C LEU A 36 -4.08 10.54 -2.75
N SER A 37 -4.69 9.94 -3.77
CA SER A 37 -3.97 9.30 -4.88
C SER A 37 -3.07 10.29 -5.62
N ARG A 38 -3.58 11.50 -5.91
CA ARG A 38 -2.79 12.58 -6.54
C ARG A 38 -1.61 13.03 -5.68
N LEU A 39 -1.82 13.19 -4.38
CA LEU A 39 -0.77 13.58 -3.45
C LEU A 39 0.34 12.52 -3.42
N VAL A 40 -0.01 11.24 -3.22
CA VAL A 40 0.97 10.14 -3.15
C VAL A 40 1.73 10.01 -4.47
N ALA A 41 1.03 10.07 -5.62
CA ALA A 41 1.69 10.02 -6.91
C ALA A 41 2.64 11.22 -7.14
N SER A 42 2.33 12.40 -6.59
CA SER A 42 3.23 13.56 -6.62
C SER A 42 4.41 13.41 -5.68
N LEU A 43 4.20 12.93 -4.45
CA LEU A 43 5.28 12.68 -3.47
C LEU A 43 6.25 11.61 -3.97
N ALA A 44 5.73 10.59 -4.66
CA ALA A 44 6.54 9.56 -5.31
C ALA A 44 7.17 10.03 -6.63
N GLY A 45 6.82 11.21 -7.15
CA GLY A 45 7.32 11.73 -8.43
C GLY A 45 6.98 10.81 -9.62
N VAL A 46 5.78 10.20 -9.60
CA VAL A 46 5.38 9.25 -10.66
C VAL A 46 5.20 9.95 -11.99
N GLY A 47 5.80 9.38 -13.03
CA GLY A 47 5.75 9.86 -14.40
C GLY A 47 5.88 8.76 -15.45
N PRO A 48 5.98 9.14 -16.74
CA PRO A 48 6.22 8.20 -17.82
C PRO A 48 7.49 7.39 -17.61
N GLY A 49 7.44 6.09 -17.90
CA GLY A 49 8.56 5.17 -17.70
C GLY A 49 8.65 4.54 -16.31
N ASP A 50 7.91 5.05 -15.33
CA ASP A 50 7.83 4.38 -14.03
C ASP A 50 7.05 3.05 -14.13
N ARG A 51 7.54 2.08 -13.37
CA ARG A 51 6.86 0.81 -13.07
C ARG A 51 6.44 0.87 -11.62
N VAL A 52 5.13 1.04 -11.40
CA VAL A 52 4.54 1.29 -10.08
C VAL A 52 3.95 0.00 -9.52
N LEU A 53 4.24 -0.30 -8.26
CA LEU A 53 3.58 -1.33 -7.47
C LEU A 53 2.65 -0.65 -6.46
N ASP A 54 1.36 -0.99 -6.52
CA ASP A 54 0.31 -0.53 -5.59
C ASP A 54 -0.08 -1.70 -4.67
N VAL A 55 0.38 -1.69 -3.41
CA VAL A 55 0.16 -2.77 -2.43
C VAL A 55 -1.07 -2.48 -1.57
N GLY A 56 -2.01 -3.41 -1.56
CA GLY A 56 -3.35 -3.20 -1.01
C GLY A 56 -4.14 -2.24 -1.91
N CYS A 57 -4.07 -2.46 -3.22
CA CYS A 57 -4.59 -1.53 -4.23
C CYS A 57 -6.11 -1.35 -4.18
N GLY A 58 -6.84 -2.27 -3.54
CA GLY A 58 -8.30 -2.29 -3.55
C GLY A 58 -8.85 -2.25 -4.98
N PRO A 59 -9.85 -1.39 -5.27
CA PRO A 59 -10.38 -1.22 -6.63
C PRO A 59 -9.51 -0.34 -7.54
N GLY A 60 -8.23 -0.12 -7.22
CA GLY A 60 -7.24 0.50 -8.09
C GLY A 60 -7.35 2.01 -8.28
N GLY A 61 -7.81 2.74 -7.26
CA GLY A 61 -7.92 4.21 -7.35
C GLY A 61 -6.59 4.90 -7.59
N ALA A 62 -5.55 4.53 -6.84
CA ALA A 62 -4.20 5.06 -6.97
C ALA A 62 -3.48 4.47 -8.19
N ALA A 63 -3.71 3.20 -8.50
CA ALA A 63 -3.21 2.58 -9.71
C ALA A 63 -3.65 3.34 -10.98
N ARG A 64 -4.93 3.75 -11.06
CA ARG A 64 -5.43 4.57 -12.19
C ARG A 64 -4.80 5.96 -12.21
N GLU A 65 -4.49 6.54 -11.06
CA GLU A 65 -3.78 7.83 -11.01
C GLU A 65 -2.37 7.71 -11.58
N ALA A 66 -1.61 6.67 -11.22
CA ALA A 66 -0.29 6.41 -11.79
C ALA A 66 -0.35 6.16 -13.30
N ALA A 67 -1.30 5.34 -13.75
CA ALA A 67 -1.49 5.06 -15.17
C ALA A 67 -1.82 6.33 -16.00
N ARG A 68 -2.60 7.27 -15.43
CA ARG A 68 -2.86 8.58 -16.06
C ARG A 68 -1.61 9.44 -16.19
N ARG A 69 -0.61 9.22 -15.36
CA ARG A 69 0.72 9.88 -15.44
C ARG A 69 1.69 9.17 -16.38
N GLY A 70 1.25 8.12 -17.08
CA GLY A 70 2.05 7.39 -18.06
C GLY A 70 2.85 6.22 -17.49
N ALA A 71 2.66 5.85 -16.24
CA ALA A 71 3.30 4.69 -15.63
C ALA A 71 2.62 3.38 -16.06
N THR A 72 3.37 2.28 -16.00
CA THR A 72 2.82 0.92 -15.94
C THR A 72 2.61 0.53 -14.48
N VAL A 73 1.53 -0.18 -14.16
CA VAL A 73 1.15 -0.43 -12.78
C VAL A 73 0.84 -1.90 -12.54
N THR A 74 1.37 -2.44 -11.46
CA THR A 74 0.92 -3.71 -10.87
C THR A 74 0.19 -3.39 -9.56
N GLY A 75 -1.11 -3.67 -9.50
CA GLY A 75 -1.90 -3.58 -8.28
C GLY A 75 -2.00 -4.95 -7.61
N VAL A 76 -1.61 -5.04 -6.36
CA VAL A 76 -1.67 -6.27 -5.55
C VAL A 76 -2.69 -6.08 -4.43
N ASP A 77 -3.61 -7.04 -4.27
CA ASP A 77 -4.61 -7.04 -3.20
C ASP A 77 -5.01 -8.48 -2.86
N PRO A 78 -5.22 -8.84 -1.59
CA PRO A 78 -5.64 -10.19 -1.21
C PRO A 78 -7.10 -10.48 -1.50
N ALA A 79 -7.93 -9.47 -1.82
CA ALA A 79 -9.36 -9.63 -2.03
C ALA A 79 -9.73 -9.75 -3.52
N PRO A 80 -10.11 -10.94 -4.03
CA PRO A 80 -10.43 -11.13 -5.44
C PRO A 80 -11.58 -10.23 -5.95
N VAL A 81 -12.52 -9.87 -5.07
CA VAL A 81 -13.63 -8.97 -5.39
C VAL A 81 -13.12 -7.55 -5.71
N MET A 82 -12.10 -7.06 -4.99
CA MET A 82 -11.48 -5.77 -5.24
C MET A 82 -10.75 -5.75 -6.57
N LEU A 83 -10.01 -6.82 -6.88
CA LEU A 83 -9.29 -6.96 -8.16
C LEU A 83 -10.26 -7.03 -9.35
N ARG A 84 -11.39 -7.76 -9.22
CA ARG A 84 -12.43 -7.78 -10.25
C ARG A 84 -13.01 -6.40 -10.51
N LEU A 85 -13.35 -5.66 -9.44
CA LEU A 85 -13.84 -4.29 -9.54
C LEU A 85 -12.78 -3.37 -10.15
N GLY A 86 -11.51 -3.51 -9.74
CA GLY A 86 -10.38 -2.77 -10.28
C GLY A 86 -10.23 -2.98 -11.79
N ARG A 87 -10.27 -4.22 -12.28
CA ARG A 87 -10.22 -4.56 -13.71
C ARG A 87 -11.38 -3.92 -14.47
N TYR A 88 -12.60 -4.02 -13.94
CA TYR A 88 -13.79 -3.42 -14.55
C TYR A 88 -13.65 -1.90 -14.69
N LEU A 89 -13.26 -1.21 -13.62
CA LEU A 89 -13.09 0.24 -13.60
C LEU A 89 -11.89 0.74 -14.42
N SER A 90 -10.99 -0.16 -14.82
CA SER A 90 -9.76 0.15 -15.56
C SER A 90 -9.78 -0.40 -16.99
N ALA A 91 -10.94 -0.84 -17.49
CA ALA A 91 -11.05 -1.52 -18.78
C ALA A 91 -10.73 -0.62 -20.00
N SER A 92 -10.66 0.70 -19.82
CA SER A 92 -10.47 1.65 -20.92
C SER A 92 -9.38 2.69 -20.63
N GLY A 93 -8.93 3.37 -21.66
CA GLY A 93 -7.95 4.45 -21.59
C GLY A 93 -6.63 4.01 -20.98
N SER A 94 -6.06 4.85 -20.14
CA SER A 94 -4.80 4.58 -19.41
C SER A 94 -4.88 3.38 -18.46
N GLY A 95 -6.09 2.93 -18.11
CA GLY A 95 -6.29 1.73 -17.28
C GLY A 95 -5.75 0.45 -17.90
N ARG A 96 -5.52 0.40 -19.23
CA ARG A 96 -4.88 -0.74 -19.91
C ARG A 96 -3.43 -0.98 -19.47
N ASN A 97 -2.79 0.00 -18.87
CA ASN A 97 -1.45 -0.11 -18.31
C ASN A 97 -1.43 -0.66 -16.88
N ILE A 98 -2.57 -1.18 -16.38
CA ILE A 98 -2.70 -1.72 -15.02
C ILE A 98 -2.94 -3.22 -15.09
N VAL A 99 -2.11 -3.98 -14.37
CA VAL A 99 -2.31 -5.40 -14.09
C VAL A 99 -2.72 -5.57 -12.64
N PHE A 100 -3.77 -6.34 -12.37
CA PHE A 100 -4.25 -6.64 -11.03
C PHE A 100 -3.95 -8.10 -10.69
N VAL A 101 -3.20 -8.33 -9.59
CA VAL A 101 -2.72 -9.64 -9.15
C VAL A 101 -3.14 -9.89 -7.71
N GLU A 102 -3.56 -11.10 -7.40
CA GLU A 102 -3.84 -11.52 -6.03
C GLU A 102 -2.53 -11.76 -5.28
N GLY A 103 -2.45 -11.25 -4.05
CA GLY A 103 -1.28 -11.43 -3.20
C GLY A 103 -1.35 -10.58 -1.93
N VAL A 104 -0.42 -10.83 -1.03
CA VAL A 104 -0.24 -10.12 0.24
C VAL A 104 1.09 -9.38 0.25
N ALA A 105 1.22 -8.40 1.14
CA ALA A 105 2.42 -7.57 1.23
C ALA A 105 3.67 -8.38 1.63
N GLU A 106 3.47 -9.39 2.45
CA GLU A 106 4.52 -10.26 3.00
C GLU A 106 5.06 -11.31 2.00
N ALA A 107 4.37 -11.48 0.85
CA ALA A 107 4.75 -12.38 -0.24
C ALA A 107 4.27 -11.80 -1.59
N LEU A 108 4.97 -10.80 -2.08
CA LEU A 108 4.59 -10.09 -3.30
C LEU A 108 4.83 -10.95 -4.56
N PRO A 109 3.81 -11.16 -5.40
CA PRO A 109 3.94 -11.91 -6.66
C PRO A 109 4.60 -11.05 -7.75
N VAL A 110 5.74 -10.47 -7.42
CA VAL A 110 6.51 -9.55 -8.26
C VAL A 110 7.98 -9.93 -8.19
N ALA A 111 8.67 -9.94 -9.34
CA ALA A 111 10.08 -10.28 -9.41
C ALA A 111 10.97 -9.25 -8.69
N ASP A 112 12.17 -9.66 -8.33
CA ASP A 112 13.17 -8.79 -7.73
C ASP A 112 13.49 -7.62 -8.65
N ARG A 113 13.65 -6.43 -8.06
CA ARG A 113 14.07 -5.20 -8.77
C ARG A 113 13.18 -4.84 -9.98
N ALA A 114 11.94 -5.33 -10.00
CA ALA A 114 11.04 -5.16 -11.15
C ALA A 114 10.38 -3.78 -11.22
N VAL A 115 10.28 -3.04 -10.11
CA VAL A 115 9.52 -1.79 -10.03
C VAL A 115 10.41 -0.60 -9.64
N THR A 116 10.06 0.60 -10.09
CA THR A 116 10.78 1.84 -9.79
C THR A 116 10.13 2.64 -8.67
N VAL A 117 8.84 2.40 -8.44
CA VAL A 117 8.05 3.00 -7.37
C VAL A 117 7.22 1.92 -6.72
N ALA A 118 7.21 1.89 -5.40
CA ALA A 118 6.24 1.11 -4.63
C ALA A 118 5.51 2.00 -3.64
N TRP A 119 4.23 1.78 -3.47
CA TRP A 119 3.47 2.42 -2.42
C TRP A 119 2.47 1.51 -1.75
N ALA A 120 2.09 1.90 -0.53
CA ALA A 120 1.00 1.31 0.24
C ALA A 120 0.11 2.45 0.78
N ILE A 121 -1.15 2.50 0.33
CA ILE A 121 -2.04 3.61 0.63
C ILE A 121 -3.25 3.11 1.41
N SER A 122 -3.33 3.46 2.69
CA SER A 122 -4.38 2.98 3.61
C SER A 122 -4.47 1.46 3.64
N SER A 123 -3.34 0.77 3.69
CA SER A 123 -3.26 -0.69 3.65
C SER A 123 -2.31 -1.30 4.68
N VAL A 124 -1.27 -0.58 5.13
CA VAL A 124 -0.25 -1.12 6.06
C VAL A 124 -0.85 -1.56 7.39
N HIS A 125 -1.87 -0.88 7.88
CA HIS A 125 -2.57 -1.25 9.10
C HIS A 125 -3.36 -2.59 9.01
N HIS A 126 -3.39 -3.21 7.84
CA HIS A 126 -3.94 -4.55 7.60
C HIS A 126 -2.86 -5.63 7.44
N TRP A 127 -1.58 -5.26 7.35
CA TRP A 127 -0.50 -6.24 7.18
C TRP A 127 -0.30 -7.03 8.47
N THR A 128 -0.05 -8.32 8.31
CA THR A 128 0.16 -9.24 9.43
C THR A 128 1.57 -9.07 10.02
N ASP A 129 2.55 -8.81 9.14
CA ASP A 129 3.96 -8.60 9.49
C ASP A 129 4.52 -7.43 8.67
N VAL A 130 4.50 -6.22 9.25
CA VAL A 130 5.01 -5.00 8.60
C VAL A 130 6.49 -5.12 8.22
N PRO A 131 7.39 -5.62 9.09
CA PRO A 131 8.78 -5.90 8.70
C PRO A 131 8.92 -6.83 7.49
N ALA A 132 8.12 -7.91 7.39
CA ALA A 132 8.15 -8.81 6.23
C ALA A 132 7.68 -8.09 4.96
N GLY A 133 6.59 -7.34 5.02
CA GLY A 133 6.11 -6.55 3.89
C GLY A 133 7.13 -5.52 3.42
N LEU A 134 7.83 -4.86 4.35
CA LEU A 134 8.89 -3.91 4.01
C LEU A 134 10.11 -4.59 3.36
N ARG A 135 10.49 -5.80 3.79
CA ARG A 135 11.55 -6.58 3.11
C ARG A 135 11.14 -6.95 1.68
N GLU A 136 9.89 -7.35 1.48
CA GLU A 136 9.36 -7.63 0.14
C GLU A 136 9.36 -6.38 -0.76
N LEU A 137 8.90 -5.23 -0.23
CA LEU A 137 8.96 -3.97 -0.96
C LEU A 137 10.40 -3.60 -1.33
N HIS A 138 11.35 -3.82 -0.43
CA HIS A 138 12.77 -3.61 -0.74
C HIS A 138 13.26 -4.58 -1.81
N ARG A 139 12.87 -5.86 -1.77
CA ARG A 139 13.25 -6.87 -2.76
C ARG A 139 12.81 -6.47 -4.16
N VAL A 140 11.55 -6.07 -4.33
CA VAL A 140 10.94 -5.80 -5.64
C VAL A 140 11.31 -4.45 -6.24
N LEU A 141 11.74 -3.47 -5.42
CA LEU A 141 12.18 -2.17 -5.91
C LEU A 141 13.54 -2.28 -6.60
N ALA A 142 13.69 -1.64 -7.75
CA ALA A 142 14.97 -1.46 -8.43
C ALA A 142 15.90 -0.54 -7.60
N PRO A 143 17.22 -0.60 -7.79
CA PRO A 143 18.15 0.37 -7.25
C PRO A 143 17.72 1.81 -7.60
N GLY A 144 17.76 2.72 -6.62
CA GLY A 144 17.21 4.09 -6.75
C GLY A 144 15.67 4.15 -6.69
N GLY A 145 14.99 3.02 -6.55
CA GLY A 145 13.52 2.95 -6.47
C GLY A 145 12.98 3.62 -5.21
N ARG A 146 11.78 4.19 -5.31
CA ARG A 146 11.13 5.03 -4.30
C ARG A 146 10.00 4.31 -3.60
N LEU A 147 9.92 4.43 -2.27
CA LEU A 147 8.84 3.93 -1.43
C LEU A 147 8.03 5.08 -0.85
N VAL A 148 6.70 4.98 -0.91
CA VAL A 148 5.77 5.87 -0.20
C VAL A 148 4.70 5.04 0.50
N ILE A 149 4.60 5.17 1.81
CA ILE A 149 3.49 4.64 2.61
C ILE A 149 2.65 5.82 3.06
N ALA A 150 1.35 5.80 2.83
CA ALA A 150 0.45 6.87 3.21
C ALA A 150 -0.78 6.33 3.92
N GLU A 151 -0.91 6.69 5.18
CA GLU A 151 -2.01 6.28 6.05
C GLU A 151 -2.75 7.50 6.60
N ARG A 152 -4.00 7.33 6.96
CA ARG A 152 -4.67 8.38 7.71
C ARG A 152 -3.97 8.57 9.05
N LEU A 153 -3.70 9.81 9.44
CA LEU A 153 -3.19 10.12 10.77
C LEU A 153 -4.31 9.86 11.80
N SER A 154 -4.09 8.91 12.67
CA SER A 154 -4.98 8.51 13.77
C SER A 154 -4.51 9.11 15.08
N ARG A 155 -5.44 9.38 15.98
CA ARG A 155 -5.10 9.81 17.36
C ARG A 155 -4.78 8.58 18.22
N PRO A 156 -3.85 8.68 19.17
CA PRO A 156 -3.64 7.63 20.18
C PRO A 156 -4.96 7.29 20.88
N GLY A 157 -5.23 5.99 21.09
CA GLY A 157 -6.45 5.51 21.74
C GLY A 157 -7.72 5.56 20.88
N ALA A 158 -7.64 5.93 19.60
CA ALA A 158 -8.78 5.88 18.67
C ALA A 158 -9.35 4.45 18.57
N ARG A 159 -10.68 4.33 18.39
CA ARG A 159 -11.39 3.04 18.28
C ARG A 159 -12.24 2.98 17.01
N GLY A 160 -12.58 1.77 16.58
CA GLY A 160 -13.39 1.51 15.38
C GLY A 160 -12.75 2.11 14.13
N LEU A 161 -13.55 2.69 13.24
CA LEU A 161 -13.05 3.31 11.99
C LEU A 161 -12.05 4.45 12.22
N ALA A 162 -12.03 5.07 13.41
CA ALA A 162 -11.05 6.10 13.74
C ALA A 162 -9.65 5.53 13.99
N ALA A 163 -9.53 4.25 14.33
CA ALA A 163 -8.27 3.55 14.54
C ALA A 163 -7.62 3.07 13.21
N HIS A 164 -8.36 3.11 12.09
CA HIS A 164 -7.81 2.74 10.77
C HIS A 164 -6.84 3.83 10.29
N GLY A 165 -5.56 3.54 10.32
CA GLY A 165 -4.48 4.45 9.98
C GLY A 165 -3.30 4.27 10.94
N LEU A 166 -2.36 5.21 10.94
CA LEU A 166 -1.21 5.20 11.84
C LEU A 166 -1.26 6.42 12.77
N THR A 167 -0.89 6.24 14.01
CA THR A 167 -0.49 7.35 14.89
C THR A 167 0.88 7.87 14.46
N GLU A 168 1.29 9.03 14.96
CA GLU A 168 2.61 9.58 14.67
C GLU A 168 3.74 8.65 15.14
N ALA A 169 3.57 8.04 16.33
CA ALA A 169 4.51 7.05 16.85
C ALA A 169 4.61 5.81 15.93
N GLN A 170 3.49 5.27 15.47
CA GLN A 170 3.48 4.14 14.54
C GLN A 170 4.08 4.50 13.17
N ALA A 171 3.93 5.74 12.70
CA ALA A 171 4.58 6.20 11.48
C ALA A 171 6.11 6.25 11.66
N ALA A 172 6.59 6.72 12.82
CA ALA A 172 8.00 6.69 13.17
C ALA A 172 8.55 5.26 13.24
N GLU A 173 7.80 4.35 13.90
CA GLU A 173 8.14 2.92 13.96
C GLU A 173 8.19 2.29 12.56
N THR A 174 7.24 2.63 11.68
CA THR A 174 7.23 2.16 10.29
C THR A 174 8.44 2.68 9.50
N ALA A 175 8.85 3.93 9.72
CA ALA A 175 10.06 4.48 9.11
C ALA A 175 11.33 3.77 9.62
N ALA A 176 11.43 3.50 10.92
CA ALA A 176 12.54 2.75 11.50
C ALA A 176 12.58 1.29 10.97
N ALA A 177 11.42 0.66 10.84
CA ALA A 177 11.32 -0.68 10.25
C ALA A 177 11.73 -0.69 8.76
N ALA A 178 11.39 0.37 7.99
CA ALA A 178 11.86 0.51 6.61
C ALA A 178 13.39 0.64 6.55
N GLN A 179 13.99 1.42 7.45
CA GLN A 179 15.44 1.50 7.54
C GLN A 179 16.07 0.14 7.89
N ALA A 180 15.50 -0.60 8.83
CA ALA A 180 15.94 -1.96 9.18
C ALA A 180 15.78 -2.96 8.02
N ALA A 181 14.81 -2.75 7.12
CA ALA A 181 14.63 -3.54 5.90
C ALA A 181 15.60 -3.17 4.76
N GLY A 182 16.51 -2.21 4.97
CA GLY A 182 17.55 -1.81 4.01
C GLY A 182 17.23 -0.56 3.19
N PHE A 183 16.12 0.13 3.46
CA PHE A 183 15.83 1.39 2.80
C PHE A 183 16.73 2.53 3.32
N ALA A 184 17.18 3.39 2.42
CA ALA A 184 17.88 4.61 2.74
C ALA A 184 16.92 5.80 2.83
N GLY A 185 17.28 6.82 3.63
CA GLY A 185 16.53 8.06 3.78
C GLY A 185 15.11 7.86 4.32
N ALA A 186 14.87 6.78 5.07
CA ALA A 186 13.58 6.52 5.66
C ALA A 186 13.22 7.58 6.70
N GLY A 187 12.07 8.20 6.53
CA GLY A 187 11.54 9.22 7.43
C GLY A 187 10.03 9.31 7.30
N HIS A 188 9.40 9.99 8.25
CA HIS A 188 7.96 10.24 8.21
C HIS A 188 7.65 11.73 8.30
N GLU A 189 6.55 12.12 7.72
CA GLU A 189 6.04 13.49 7.67
C GLU A 189 4.52 13.50 7.63
N THR A 190 3.93 14.65 7.93
CA THR A 190 2.48 14.81 7.92
C THR A 190 2.05 15.65 6.72
N HIS A 191 1.06 15.17 5.97
CA HIS A 191 0.51 15.85 4.80
C HIS A 191 -1.01 16.03 4.90
N ARG A 192 -1.54 17.02 4.18
CA ARG A 192 -2.99 17.20 4.01
C ARG A 192 -3.41 16.78 2.60
N ALA A 193 -4.43 15.92 2.53
CA ALA A 193 -5.10 15.54 1.29
C ALA A 193 -6.60 15.86 1.41
N GLY A 194 -7.00 17.01 0.93
CA GLY A 194 -8.33 17.56 1.13
C GLY A 194 -8.62 17.76 2.63
N ARG A 195 -9.66 17.09 3.15
CA ARG A 195 -10.05 17.20 4.58
C ARG A 195 -9.30 16.20 5.49
N ARG A 196 -8.43 15.36 4.95
CA ARG A 196 -7.72 14.33 5.70
C ARG A 196 -6.29 14.75 5.99
N THR A 197 -5.83 14.44 7.20
CA THR A 197 -4.42 14.49 7.57
C THR A 197 -3.86 13.09 7.44
N LEU A 198 -2.67 12.98 6.87
CA LEU A 198 -2.00 11.72 6.57
C LEU A 198 -0.66 11.68 7.30
N ALA A 199 -0.32 10.51 7.83
CA ALA A 199 1.05 10.14 8.14
C ALA A 199 1.64 9.50 6.88
N VAL A 200 2.75 10.03 6.40
CA VAL A 200 3.44 9.57 5.20
C VAL A 200 4.86 9.16 5.56
N VAL A 201 5.20 7.92 5.24
CA VAL A 201 6.59 7.42 5.32
C VAL A 201 7.17 7.40 3.92
N ARG A 202 8.37 7.97 3.77
CA ARG A 202 9.11 7.96 2.50
C ARG A 202 10.48 7.35 2.71
N ALA A 203 10.93 6.60 1.71
CA ALA A 203 12.24 5.99 1.70
C ALA A 203 12.66 5.68 0.26
N HIS A 204 13.87 5.24 0.04
CA HIS A 204 14.32 4.76 -1.27
C HIS A 204 15.27 3.56 -1.10
N ARG A 205 15.30 2.70 -2.10
CA ARG A 205 16.35 1.70 -2.21
C ARG A 205 17.62 2.40 -2.71
N ALA A 206 18.73 2.21 -2.03
CA ALA A 206 20.00 2.78 -2.48
C ALA A 206 20.28 2.38 -3.95
N ALA A 207 20.89 3.29 -4.71
CA ALA A 207 21.42 2.94 -6.02
C ALA A 207 22.56 1.92 -5.86
N ASP A 208 22.73 1.03 -6.83
CA ASP A 208 23.94 0.21 -6.87
C ASP A 208 25.12 1.17 -7.01
N GLY A 209 26.16 1.01 -6.19
CA GLY A 209 27.36 1.84 -6.25
C GLY A 209 28.00 1.78 -7.65
N PRO A 210 28.81 2.77 -8.03
CA PRO A 210 29.61 2.65 -9.24
C PRO A 210 30.47 1.40 -9.14
N GLY A 211 30.26 0.43 -10.05
CA GLY A 211 31.06 -0.78 -10.16
C GLY A 211 32.47 -0.45 -10.65
#